data_2c2e4d749038f93c0bd5d757e2a23b7a
#
_entry.id   2c2e4d749038f93c0bd5d757e2a23b7a
#
_cell.length_a   1.000
_cell.length_b   1.000
_cell.length_c   1.000
_cell.angle_alpha   90.00
_cell.angle_beta   90.00
_cell.angle_gamma   90.00
#
_symmetry.space_group_name_H-M   'P 1'
#
loop_
_entity.id
_entity.type
_entity.pdbx_description
1 polymer ?
#
loop_
_entity_poly.entity_id
_entity_poly.type
_entity_poly.pdbx_seq_one_letter_code
_entity_poly.pdbx_strand_id
1 'polypeptide(L)'
;MNVMPSWYLWDGGFAALGPTAGIVPPHAHHAIKIVVVVDGSVGIAGNRGEWRMARGVIVRPDVVHSYQGNGAVGATIFVDPESAEGAWLKTWLRDDITIVPEARIQRCQPELRTFLEHPLEGLEIGILIRHCFHALCAGAPATRRLDERLTRVFAALQASEELRMSIEDAASLAFLSPSRFSHLFKQQVGLPFKRYMLWRKLTRAM
;
A
#
# COMPACT_ATOMS: atom_id res chain seq x y z
N MET A 1 -21.14 -1.71 -5.36
CA MET A 1 -20.45 -1.72 -4.05
C MET A 1 -20.30 -0.28 -3.60
N ASN A 2 -20.86 0.11 -2.46
CA ASN A 2 -20.70 1.47 -1.93
C ASN A 2 -19.43 1.48 -1.07
N VAL A 3 -18.27 1.68 -1.70
CA VAL A 3 -16.96 1.66 -1.04
C VAL A 3 -16.55 3.10 -0.78
N MET A 4 -16.33 3.42 0.49
CA MET A 4 -15.79 4.73 0.88
C MET A 4 -14.30 4.79 0.55
N PRO A 5 -13.83 5.89 -0.04
CA PRO A 5 -12.41 6.06 -0.28
C PRO A 5 -11.62 6.02 1.03
N SER A 6 -10.56 5.23 1.08
CA SER A 6 -9.68 5.10 2.24
C SER A 6 -8.23 5.34 1.81
N TRP A 7 -7.46 6.05 2.65
CA TRP A 7 -6.09 6.46 2.37
C TRP A 7 -5.15 5.94 3.44
N TYR A 8 -4.01 5.42 3.01
CA TYR A 8 -3.05 4.76 3.90
C TYR A 8 -1.63 5.19 3.58
N LEU A 9 -0.87 5.57 4.61
CA LEU A 9 0.52 6.01 4.50
C LEU A 9 1.45 5.07 5.26
N TRP A 10 2.60 4.76 4.67
CA TRP A 10 3.73 4.10 5.34
C TRP A 10 5.04 4.75 4.91
N ASP A 11 6.18 4.35 5.47
CA ASP A 11 7.49 4.98 5.20
C ASP A 11 7.96 4.81 3.74
N GLY A 12 7.41 3.82 3.03
CA GLY A 12 7.72 3.52 1.63
C GLY A 12 6.68 3.99 0.62
N GLY A 13 5.63 4.75 1.03
CA GLY A 13 4.64 5.24 0.09
C GLY A 13 3.24 5.48 0.67
N PHE A 14 2.25 5.49 -0.20
CA PHE A 14 0.86 5.55 0.20
C PHE A 14 -0.05 4.74 -0.72
N ALA A 15 -1.24 4.38 -0.24
CA ALA A 15 -2.27 3.71 -1.02
C ALA A 15 -3.61 4.41 -0.86
N ALA A 16 -4.37 4.48 -1.95
CA ALA A 16 -5.77 4.86 -1.97
C ALA A 16 -6.59 3.62 -2.36
N LEU A 17 -7.57 3.27 -1.54
CA LEU A 17 -8.51 2.19 -1.79
C LEU A 17 -9.90 2.77 -2.03
N GLY A 18 -10.62 2.22 -2.99
CA GLY A 18 -11.98 2.66 -3.33
C GLY A 18 -12.19 2.90 -4.82
N PRO A 19 -13.17 3.75 -5.17
CA PRO A 19 -13.39 4.16 -6.55
C PRO A 19 -12.18 4.91 -7.10
N THR A 20 -11.75 4.55 -8.29
CA THR A 20 -10.63 5.20 -8.96
C THR A 20 -11.02 6.57 -9.50
N ALA A 21 -10.08 7.52 -9.48
CA ALA A 21 -10.29 8.88 -9.98
C ALA A 21 -10.70 8.91 -11.47
N GLY A 22 -11.27 10.04 -11.89
CA GLY A 22 -11.61 10.32 -13.27
C GLY A 22 -10.41 10.35 -14.22
N ILE A 23 -10.43 11.24 -15.21
CA ILE A 23 -9.33 11.38 -16.18
C ILE A 23 -8.22 12.23 -15.57
N VAL A 24 -7.00 11.71 -15.59
CA VAL A 24 -5.77 12.43 -15.21
C VAL A 24 -4.96 12.65 -16.49
N PRO A 25 -4.71 13.92 -16.89
CA PRO A 25 -3.97 14.25 -18.10
C PRO A 25 -2.49 13.81 -18.01
N PRO A 26 -1.71 13.94 -19.08
CA PRO A 26 -0.30 13.57 -19.08
C PRO A 26 0.46 14.20 -17.91
N HIS A 27 1.06 13.36 -17.07
CA HIS A 27 1.86 13.74 -15.90
C HIS A 27 2.93 12.70 -15.61
N ALA A 28 3.89 13.05 -14.81
CA ALA A 28 4.88 12.14 -14.25
C ALA A 28 5.01 12.38 -12.74
N HIS A 29 5.42 11.37 -11.99
CA HIS A 29 5.74 11.48 -10.57
C HIS A 29 6.89 10.54 -10.22
N HIS A 30 7.64 10.91 -9.20
CA HIS A 30 8.79 10.13 -8.73
C HIS A 30 8.35 8.98 -7.80
N ALA A 31 7.32 8.25 -8.18
CA ALA A 31 6.85 7.08 -7.45
C ALA A 31 6.56 5.93 -8.43
N ILE A 32 6.76 4.70 -8.00
CA ILE A 32 6.22 3.56 -8.73
C ILE A 32 4.72 3.54 -8.45
N LYS A 33 3.91 3.69 -9.49
CA LYS A 33 2.45 3.61 -9.36
C LYS A 33 1.99 2.20 -9.69
N ILE A 34 1.21 1.62 -8.80
CA ILE A 34 0.57 0.32 -8.99
C ILE A 34 -0.93 0.51 -8.87
N VAL A 35 -1.67 0.06 -9.86
CA VAL A 35 -3.14 0.04 -9.83
C VAL A 35 -3.60 -1.40 -9.96
N VAL A 36 -4.49 -1.82 -9.08
CA VAL A 36 -5.17 -3.12 -9.14
C VAL A 36 -6.64 -2.91 -8.86
N VAL A 37 -7.51 -3.34 -9.76
CA VAL A 37 -8.95 -3.20 -9.58
C VAL A 37 -9.63 -4.56 -9.41
N VAL A 38 -10.61 -4.58 -8.51
CA VAL A 38 -11.47 -5.75 -8.26
C VAL A 38 -12.73 -5.72 -9.11
N ASP A 39 -13.14 -4.52 -9.55
CA ASP A 39 -14.29 -4.31 -10.40
C ASP A 39 -14.01 -3.24 -11.45
N GLY A 40 -14.45 -3.45 -12.68
CA GLY A 40 -14.19 -2.58 -13.82
C GLY A 40 -12.77 -2.71 -14.38
N SER A 41 -12.33 -1.67 -15.08
CA SER A 41 -10.99 -1.53 -15.66
C SER A 41 -10.58 -0.08 -15.72
N VAL A 42 -9.28 0.17 -15.71
CA VAL A 42 -8.69 1.50 -15.84
C VAL A 42 -8.03 1.66 -17.20
N GLY A 43 -8.05 2.88 -17.73
CA GLY A 43 -7.30 3.26 -18.92
C GLY A 43 -5.92 3.77 -18.52
N ILE A 44 -4.90 3.38 -19.28
CA ILE A 44 -3.53 3.89 -19.16
C ILE A 44 -2.98 4.20 -20.55
N ALA A 45 -2.36 5.34 -20.71
CA ALA A 45 -1.64 5.70 -21.94
C ALA A 45 -0.25 6.23 -21.59
N GLY A 46 0.75 5.80 -22.31
CA GLY A 46 2.09 6.38 -22.26
C GLY A 46 2.19 7.65 -23.13
N ASN A 47 3.41 8.14 -23.29
CA ASN A 47 3.70 9.39 -24.02
C ASN A 47 3.23 9.39 -25.49
N ARG A 48 3.04 8.24 -26.12
CA ARG A 48 2.54 8.12 -27.51
C ARG A 48 1.01 8.16 -27.64
N GLY A 49 0.27 8.29 -26.52
CA GLY A 49 -1.17 8.49 -26.51
C GLY A 49 -2.06 7.26 -26.77
N GLU A 50 -1.48 6.07 -26.96
CA GLU A 50 -2.25 4.85 -27.12
C GLU A 50 -2.82 4.37 -25.78
N TRP A 51 -4.16 4.40 -25.66
CA TRP A 51 -4.88 3.93 -24.49
C TRP A 51 -4.96 2.40 -24.44
N ARG A 52 -4.61 1.84 -23.30
CA ARG A 52 -4.79 0.42 -23.00
C ARG A 52 -5.70 0.27 -21.79
N MET A 53 -6.70 -0.60 -21.88
CA MET A 53 -7.57 -0.93 -20.76
C MET A 53 -6.99 -2.12 -20.00
N ALA A 54 -6.97 -2.02 -18.66
CA ALA A 54 -6.38 -3.05 -17.82
C ALA A 54 -7.02 -3.08 -16.43
N ARG A 55 -6.91 -4.21 -15.76
CA ARG A 55 -7.28 -4.38 -14.35
C ARG A 55 -6.08 -4.27 -13.41
N GLY A 56 -4.89 -4.37 -13.94
CA GLY A 56 -3.64 -4.19 -13.21
C GLY A 56 -2.61 -3.46 -14.05
N VAL A 57 -2.04 -2.40 -13.50
CA VAL A 57 -1.04 -1.56 -14.17
C VAL A 57 0.07 -1.23 -13.19
N ILE A 58 1.32 -1.28 -13.66
CA ILE A 58 2.46 -0.74 -12.94
C ILE A 58 3.18 0.27 -13.84
N VAL A 59 3.42 1.47 -13.32
CA VAL A 59 4.13 2.56 -14.00
C VAL A 59 5.43 2.82 -13.25
N ARG A 60 6.55 2.87 -13.98
CA ARG A 60 7.87 3.20 -13.42
C ARG A 60 7.93 4.67 -12.98
N PRO A 61 8.86 5.01 -12.07
CA PRO A 61 9.12 6.40 -11.69
C PRO A 61 9.43 7.27 -12.91
N ASP A 62 9.01 8.52 -12.87
CA ASP A 62 9.32 9.58 -13.84
C ASP A 62 8.82 9.32 -15.27
N VAL A 63 8.01 8.28 -15.48
CA VAL A 63 7.39 7.99 -16.78
C VAL A 63 6.16 8.86 -17.00
N VAL A 64 6.14 9.61 -18.10
CA VAL A 64 4.96 10.40 -18.50
C VAL A 64 3.83 9.46 -18.92
N HIS A 65 2.68 9.59 -18.26
CA HIS A 65 1.51 8.79 -18.54
C HIS A 65 0.22 9.55 -18.29
N SER A 66 -0.85 9.14 -18.97
CA SER A 66 -2.23 9.54 -18.72
C SER A 66 -2.99 8.39 -18.09
N TYR A 67 -3.96 8.70 -17.24
CA TYR A 67 -4.72 7.71 -16.50
C TYR A 67 -6.20 8.02 -16.56
N GLN A 68 -7.04 6.98 -16.67
CA GLN A 68 -8.49 7.08 -16.64
C GLN A 68 -9.07 6.01 -15.73
N GLY A 69 -9.69 6.45 -14.63
CA GLY A 69 -10.22 5.55 -13.60
C GLY A 69 -11.48 4.81 -14.00
N ASN A 70 -12.34 5.42 -14.81
CA ASN A 70 -13.62 4.85 -15.30
C ASN A 70 -14.58 4.37 -14.20
N GLY A 71 -14.46 4.86 -12.98
CA GLY A 71 -15.26 4.39 -11.84
C GLY A 71 -14.92 2.95 -11.39
N ALA A 72 -13.83 2.38 -11.86
CA ALA A 72 -13.36 1.09 -11.38
C ALA A 72 -13.04 1.15 -9.87
N VAL A 73 -13.25 0.04 -9.17
CA VAL A 73 -13.02 -0.06 -7.72
C VAL A 73 -11.78 -0.91 -7.45
N GLY A 74 -10.88 -0.41 -6.62
CA GLY A 74 -9.64 -1.11 -6.34
C GLY A 74 -8.66 -0.34 -5.46
N ALA A 75 -7.38 -0.61 -5.66
CA ALA A 75 -6.27 0.05 -4.99
C ALA A 75 -5.39 0.78 -6.00
N THR A 76 -5.02 2.02 -5.67
CA THR A 76 -3.92 2.75 -6.30
C THR A 76 -2.84 2.95 -5.25
N ILE A 77 -1.67 2.38 -5.51
CA ILE A 77 -0.54 2.33 -4.58
C ILE A 77 0.62 3.10 -5.20
N PHE A 78 1.21 4.00 -4.43
CA PHE A 78 2.40 4.75 -4.79
C PHE A 78 3.54 4.35 -3.87
N VAL A 79 4.61 3.80 -4.46
CA VAL A 79 5.78 3.31 -3.73
C VAL A 79 6.95 4.23 -3.99
N ASP A 80 7.61 4.68 -2.92
CA ASP A 80 8.88 5.41 -3.01
C ASP A 80 9.93 4.50 -3.66
N PRO A 81 10.51 4.89 -4.81
CA PRO A 81 11.51 4.08 -5.50
C PRO A 81 12.80 3.88 -4.70
N GLU A 82 13.07 4.72 -3.70
CA GLU A 82 14.25 4.64 -2.83
C GLU A 82 13.98 3.82 -1.55
N SER A 83 12.72 3.43 -1.31
CA SER A 83 12.39 2.47 -0.24
C SER A 83 12.90 1.06 -0.56
N ALA A 84 12.94 0.19 0.45
CA ALA A 84 13.34 -1.22 0.25
C ALA A 84 12.41 -1.93 -0.76
N GLU A 85 11.10 -1.68 -0.66
CA GLU A 85 10.09 -2.19 -1.58
C GLU A 85 10.26 -1.62 -3.00
N GLY A 86 10.51 -0.31 -3.10
CA GLY A 86 10.73 0.36 -4.38
C GLY A 86 12.01 -0.11 -5.08
N ALA A 87 13.09 -0.25 -4.33
CA ALA A 87 14.35 -0.80 -4.84
C ALA A 87 14.16 -2.21 -5.40
N TRP A 88 13.39 -3.05 -4.67
CA TRP A 88 13.06 -4.39 -5.15
C TRP A 88 12.16 -4.36 -6.40
N LEU A 89 11.09 -3.55 -6.42
CA LEU A 89 10.21 -3.39 -7.58
C LEU A 89 10.98 -2.96 -8.83
N LYS A 90 11.95 -2.04 -8.70
CA LYS A 90 12.80 -1.60 -9.82
C LYS A 90 13.57 -2.76 -10.46
N THR A 91 13.98 -3.76 -9.68
CA THR A 91 14.68 -4.93 -10.25
C THR A 91 13.79 -5.80 -11.13
N TRP A 92 12.49 -5.77 -10.87
CA TRP A 92 11.49 -6.56 -11.59
C TRP A 92 10.90 -5.84 -12.81
N LEU A 93 10.72 -4.51 -12.72
CA LEU A 93 10.14 -3.71 -13.78
C LEU A 93 11.10 -3.55 -14.97
N ARG A 94 10.69 -3.98 -16.16
CA ARG A 94 11.47 -3.85 -17.41
C ARG A 94 10.91 -2.75 -18.30
N ASP A 95 9.58 -2.66 -18.41
CA ASP A 95 8.88 -1.70 -19.24
C ASP A 95 8.49 -0.46 -18.45
N ASP A 96 8.36 0.68 -19.11
CA ASP A 96 7.90 1.93 -18.52
C ASP A 96 6.49 1.79 -17.94
N ILE A 97 5.60 1.09 -18.66
CA ILE A 97 4.25 0.76 -18.22
C ILE A 97 4.03 -0.74 -18.44
N THR A 98 3.87 -1.46 -17.35
CA THR A 98 3.60 -2.91 -17.36
C THR A 98 2.11 -3.14 -17.14
N ILE A 99 1.46 -3.84 -18.06
CA ILE A 99 0.13 -4.40 -17.85
C ILE A 99 0.28 -5.72 -17.11
N VAL A 100 -0.36 -5.83 -15.96
CA VAL A 100 -0.29 -7.02 -15.12
C VAL A 100 -1.21 -8.11 -15.69
N PRO A 101 -0.70 -9.35 -15.90
CA PRO A 101 -1.52 -10.45 -16.37
C PRO A 101 -2.68 -10.76 -15.41
N GLU A 102 -3.87 -11.05 -15.97
CA GLU A 102 -5.10 -11.32 -15.20
C GLU A 102 -4.91 -12.41 -14.13
N ALA A 103 -4.19 -13.49 -14.47
CA ALA A 103 -3.92 -14.57 -13.52
C ALA A 103 -3.15 -14.12 -12.25
N ARG A 104 -2.40 -13.02 -12.32
CA ARG A 104 -1.73 -12.42 -11.16
C ARG A 104 -2.67 -11.53 -10.36
N ILE A 105 -3.53 -10.78 -11.05
CA ILE A 105 -4.55 -9.94 -10.43
C ILE A 105 -5.50 -10.81 -9.60
N GLN A 106 -5.95 -11.93 -10.14
CA GLN A 106 -6.84 -12.88 -9.45
C GLN A 106 -6.28 -13.40 -8.13
N ARG A 107 -4.96 -13.43 -7.96
CA ARG A 107 -4.32 -13.88 -6.71
C ARG A 107 -4.46 -12.89 -5.56
N CYS A 108 -4.55 -11.59 -5.84
CA CYS A 108 -4.71 -10.56 -4.80
C CYS A 108 -6.14 -10.05 -4.67
N GLN A 109 -7.04 -10.44 -5.58
CA GLN A 109 -8.42 -9.95 -5.56
C GLN A 109 -9.22 -10.32 -4.31
N PRO A 110 -9.16 -11.58 -3.78
CA PRO A 110 -9.94 -11.94 -2.61
C PRO A 110 -9.61 -11.05 -1.41
N GLU A 111 -8.33 -10.89 -1.11
CA GLU A 111 -7.88 -10.06 -0.01
C GLU A 111 -8.22 -8.59 -0.25
N LEU A 112 -8.00 -8.09 -1.46
CA LEU A 112 -8.32 -6.70 -1.79
C LEU A 112 -9.82 -6.42 -1.66
N ARG A 113 -10.71 -7.37 -2.00
CA ARG A 113 -12.16 -7.25 -1.78
C ARG A 113 -12.49 -7.16 -0.30
N THR A 114 -11.93 -8.04 0.52
CA THR A 114 -12.13 -8.01 1.97
C THR A 114 -11.76 -6.65 2.55
N PHE A 115 -10.67 -6.06 2.08
CA PHE A 115 -10.21 -4.75 2.53
C PHE A 115 -11.04 -3.58 2.05
N LEU A 116 -11.65 -3.69 0.90
CA LEU A 116 -12.59 -2.68 0.39
C LEU A 116 -13.94 -2.71 1.11
N GLU A 117 -14.34 -3.88 1.61
CA GLU A 117 -15.58 -4.09 2.36
C GLU A 117 -15.42 -3.76 3.85
N HIS A 118 -14.25 -3.99 4.40
CA HIS A 118 -13.92 -3.78 5.82
C HIS A 118 -12.67 -2.91 5.93
N PRO A 119 -12.83 -1.58 6.13
CA PRO A 119 -11.69 -0.67 6.27
C PRO A 119 -10.72 -1.14 7.36
N LEU A 120 -9.47 -1.30 6.97
CA LEU A 120 -8.42 -1.80 7.84
C LEU A 120 -7.86 -0.74 8.76
N GLU A 121 -7.45 -1.14 9.94
CA GLU A 121 -6.64 -0.32 10.81
C GLU A 121 -5.14 -0.67 10.68
N GLY A 122 -4.38 0.30 10.20
CA GLY A 122 -2.93 0.44 10.34
C GLY A 122 -2.02 -0.68 9.85
N LEU A 123 -1.92 -1.80 10.56
CA LEU A 123 -0.95 -2.85 10.28
C LEU A 123 -1.33 -3.76 9.12
N GLU A 124 -2.61 -4.05 9.01
CA GLU A 124 -3.16 -4.95 8.00
C GLU A 124 -2.90 -4.45 6.60
N ILE A 125 -2.77 -3.14 6.43
CA ILE A 125 -2.46 -2.51 5.14
C ILE A 125 -1.06 -2.83 4.63
N GLY A 126 -0.07 -2.78 5.52
CA GLY A 126 1.29 -3.18 5.16
C GLY A 126 1.36 -4.66 4.75
N ILE A 127 0.50 -5.49 5.34
CA ILE A 127 0.35 -6.91 4.95
C ILE A 127 -0.31 -7.00 3.58
N LEU A 128 -1.42 -6.27 3.35
CA LEU A 128 -2.11 -6.23 2.06
C LEU A 128 -1.18 -5.75 0.94
N ILE A 129 -0.49 -4.64 1.15
CA ILE A 129 0.40 -4.06 0.13
C ILE A 129 1.49 -5.07 -0.23
N ARG A 130 2.12 -5.70 0.76
CA ARG A 130 3.10 -6.77 0.50
C ARG A 130 2.48 -7.96 -0.21
N HIS A 131 1.27 -8.37 0.18
CA HIS A 131 0.55 -9.45 -0.50
C HIS A 131 0.28 -9.09 -1.96
N CYS A 132 -0.20 -7.89 -2.23
CA CYS A 132 -0.37 -7.39 -3.61
C CYS A 132 0.95 -7.43 -4.39
N PHE A 133 2.06 -6.98 -3.80
CA PHE A 133 3.36 -7.04 -4.47
C PHE A 133 3.77 -8.47 -4.79
N HIS A 134 3.57 -9.41 -3.86
CA HIS A 134 3.86 -10.83 -4.09
C HIS A 134 3.00 -11.44 -5.19
N ALA A 135 1.72 -11.11 -5.21
CA ALA A 135 0.80 -11.61 -6.21
C ALA A 135 1.08 -11.04 -7.62
N LEU A 136 1.38 -9.74 -7.70
CA LEU A 136 1.58 -9.02 -8.95
C LEU A 136 2.97 -9.27 -9.56
N CYS A 137 3.99 -9.40 -8.73
CA CYS A 137 5.38 -9.58 -9.14
C CYS A 137 5.84 -11.00 -8.82
N ALA A 138 6.12 -11.83 -9.82
CA ALA A 138 6.61 -13.19 -9.59
C ALA A 138 7.98 -13.16 -8.88
N GLY A 139 8.11 -13.92 -7.79
CA GLY A 139 9.38 -14.06 -7.07
C GLY A 139 9.65 -12.99 -6.00
N ALA A 140 8.61 -12.34 -5.51
CA ALA A 140 8.75 -11.43 -4.37
C ALA A 140 9.39 -12.11 -3.14
N PRO A 141 10.18 -11.39 -2.34
CA PRO A 141 10.79 -11.95 -1.14
C PRO A 141 9.71 -12.46 -0.17
N ALA A 142 9.99 -13.58 0.50
CA ALA A 142 9.07 -14.19 1.44
C ALA A 142 8.53 -13.18 2.46
N THR A 143 7.22 -13.22 2.72
CA THR A 143 6.60 -12.38 3.75
C THR A 143 7.28 -12.63 5.08
N ARG A 144 7.92 -11.61 5.61
CA ARG A 144 8.47 -11.68 6.95
C ARG A 144 7.29 -11.71 7.92
N ARG A 145 7.11 -12.81 8.66
CA ARG A 145 6.10 -12.85 9.72
C ARG A 145 6.33 -11.67 10.65
N LEU A 146 5.23 -11.02 11.03
CA LEU A 146 5.29 -9.97 12.04
C LEU A 146 5.87 -10.56 13.33
N ASP A 147 6.78 -9.83 13.94
CA ASP A 147 7.36 -10.22 15.21
C ASP A 147 6.24 -10.26 16.29
N GLU A 148 6.13 -11.36 17.02
CA GLU A 148 5.07 -11.56 18.02
C GLU A 148 5.04 -10.45 19.09
N ARG A 149 6.18 -9.83 19.36
CA ARG A 149 6.27 -8.68 20.28
C ARG A 149 5.48 -7.48 19.77
N LEU A 150 5.49 -7.23 18.46
CA LEU A 150 4.70 -6.17 17.84
C LEU A 150 3.22 -6.54 17.80
N THR A 151 2.86 -7.80 17.62
CA THR A 151 1.45 -8.24 17.67
C THR A 151 0.77 -7.83 18.98
N ARG A 152 1.47 -7.94 20.12
CA ARG A 152 0.97 -7.47 21.42
C ARG A 152 0.74 -5.96 21.47
N VAL A 153 1.66 -5.18 20.91
CA VAL A 153 1.52 -3.72 20.84
C VAL A 153 0.32 -3.33 20.00
N PHE A 154 0.13 -4.01 18.86
CA PHE A 154 -1.02 -3.74 17.98
C PHE A 154 -2.35 -4.14 18.62
N ALA A 155 -2.40 -5.27 19.29
CA ALA A 155 -3.59 -5.69 20.04
C ALA A 155 -3.97 -4.64 21.12
N ALA A 156 -2.98 -4.14 21.87
CA ALA A 156 -3.20 -3.09 22.85
C ALA A 156 -3.66 -1.76 22.20
N LEU A 157 -3.09 -1.41 21.04
CA LEU A 157 -3.50 -0.22 20.30
C LEU A 157 -4.93 -0.36 19.75
N GLN A 158 -5.35 -1.54 19.33
CA GLN A 158 -6.73 -1.80 18.86
C GLN A 158 -7.75 -1.74 20.01
N ALA A 159 -7.39 -2.28 21.17
CA ALA A 159 -8.26 -2.28 22.36
C ALA A 159 -8.39 -0.90 23.02
N SER A 160 -7.49 0.04 22.71
CA SER A 160 -7.49 1.39 23.29
C SER A 160 -8.37 2.35 22.49
N GLU A 161 -9.39 2.92 23.10
CA GLU A 161 -10.15 4.04 22.53
C GLU A 161 -9.31 5.31 22.47
N GLU A 162 -8.36 5.47 23.37
CA GLU A 162 -7.42 6.58 23.36
C GLU A 162 -6.25 6.31 22.38
N LEU A 163 -6.11 7.17 21.38
CA LEU A 163 -4.98 7.14 20.43
C LEU A 163 -3.70 7.73 21.06
N ARG A 164 -3.43 7.35 22.31
CA ARG A 164 -2.25 7.81 23.06
C ARG A 164 -1.50 6.61 23.60
N MET A 165 -0.37 6.31 22.98
CA MET A 165 0.60 5.36 23.48
C MET A 165 1.98 5.96 23.29
N SER A 166 2.76 6.06 24.35
CA SER A 166 4.14 6.52 24.26
C SER A 166 5.03 5.42 23.67
N ILE A 167 6.23 5.77 23.24
CA ILE A 167 7.19 4.78 22.77
C ILE A 167 7.69 3.90 23.91
N GLU A 168 7.73 4.43 25.10
CA GLU A 168 8.08 3.75 26.35
C GLU A 168 7.05 2.67 26.68
N ASP A 169 5.75 3.00 26.59
CA ASP A 169 4.66 2.06 26.82
C ASP A 169 4.67 0.94 25.78
N ALA A 170 4.81 1.30 24.50
CA ALA A 170 4.89 0.34 23.41
C ALA A 170 6.10 -0.60 23.54
N ALA A 171 7.24 -0.05 23.92
CA ALA A 171 8.47 -0.82 24.17
C ALA A 171 8.30 -1.78 25.35
N SER A 172 7.64 -1.33 26.42
CA SER A 172 7.32 -2.15 27.60
C SER A 172 6.41 -3.34 27.21
N LEU A 173 5.35 -3.10 26.45
CA LEU A 173 4.47 -4.16 25.93
C LEU A 173 5.22 -5.16 25.03
N ALA A 174 6.23 -4.69 24.32
CA ALA A 174 7.08 -5.53 23.47
C ALA A 174 8.21 -6.23 24.25
N PHE A 175 8.38 -5.96 25.56
CA PHE A 175 9.53 -6.39 26.35
C PHE A 175 10.89 -5.97 25.76
N LEU A 176 10.97 -4.74 25.28
CA LEU A 176 12.14 -4.16 24.64
C LEU A 176 12.51 -2.80 25.29
N SER A 177 13.76 -2.38 25.13
CA SER A 177 14.10 -0.98 25.36
C SER A 177 13.49 -0.10 24.26
N PRO A 178 13.18 1.21 24.52
CA PRO A 178 12.64 2.12 23.52
C PRO A 178 13.45 2.17 22.21
N SER A 179 14.78 2.13 22.32
CA SER A 179 15.66 2.12 21.14
C SER A 179 15.50 0.83 20.30
N ARG A 180 15.50 -0.34 20.94
CA ARG A 180 15.30 -1.63 20.26
C ARG A 180 13.90 -1.74 19.66
N PHE A 181 12.89 -1.25 20.39
CA PHE A 181 11.52 -1.19 19.89
C PHE A 181 11.41 -0.30 18.65
N SER A 182 11.98 0.92 18.69
CA SER A 182 11.99 1.84 17.54
C SER A 182 12.58 1.20 16.30
N HIS A 183 13.71 0.51 16.48
CA HIS A 183 14.39 -0.16 15.37
C HIS A 183 13.55 -1.32 14.81
N LEU A 184 13.05 -2.20 15.68
CA LEU A 184 12.21 -3.32 15.29
C LEU A 184 10.92 -2.84 14.62
N PHE A 185 10.26 -1.83 15.21
CA PHE A 185 9.02 -1.26 14.68
C PHE A 185 9.24 -0.70 13.28
N LYS A 186 10.24 0.18 13.10
CA LYS A 186 10.59 0.73 11.79
C LYS A 186 10.93 -0.36 10.78
N GLN A 187 11.69 -1.38 11.18
CA GLN A 187 12.06 -2.49 10.31
C GLN A 187 10.88 -3.34 9.85
N GLN A 188 9.86 -3.52 10.71
CA GLN A 188 8.73 -4.39 10.45
C GLN A 188 7.53 -3.66 9.82
N VAL A 189 7.28 -2.42 10.28
CA VAL A 189 6.12 -1.61 9.91
C VAL A 189 6.44 -0.64 8.76
N GLY A 190 7.72 -0.33 8.55
CA GLY A 190 8.19 0.56 7.49
C GLY A 190 8.25 2.02 7.90
N LEU A 191 7.65 2.45 9.03
CA LEU A 191 7.69 3.84 9.51
C LEU A 191 7.98 3.95 11.00
N PRO A 192 8.52 5.08 11.45
CA PRO A 192 8.76 5.34 12.87
C PRO A 192 7.45 5.31 13.67
N PHE A 193 7.47 4.74 14.89
CA PHE A 193 6.29 4.60 15.76
C PHE A 193 5.53 5.92 15.96
N LYS A 194 6.24 7.03 16.16
CA LYS A 194 5.62 8.35 16.32
C LYS A 194 4.81 8.79 15.08
N ARG A 195 5.30 8.53 13.88
CA ARG A 195 4.57 8.79 12.62
C ARG A 195 3.36 7.88 12.47
N TYR A 196 3.49 6.61 12.82
CA TYR A 196 2.39 5.66 12.85
C TYR A 196 1.26 6.13 13.79
N MET A 197 1.59 6.57 15.00
CA MET A 197 0.61 7.11 15.96
C MET A 197 -0.06 8.39 15.48
N LEU A 198 0.69 9.28 14.81
CA LEU A 198 0.11 10.49 14.19
C LEU A 198 -0.87 10.11 13.07
N TRP A 199 -0.50 9.18 12.23
CA TRP A 199 -1.35 8.69 11.16
C TRP A 199 -2.65 8.04 11.70
N ARG A 200 -2.58 7.21 12.73
CA ARG A 200 -3.77 6.66 13.39
C ARG A 200 -4.73 7.74 13.91
N LYS A 201 -4.21 8.83 14.45
CA LYS A 201 -5.04 9.98 14.89
C LYS A 201 -5.74 10.65 13.71
N LEU A 202 -5.04 10.83 12.59
CA LEU A 202 -5.60 11.45 11.40
C LEU A 202 -6.71 10.59 10.77
N THR A 203 -6.51 9.30 10.66
CA THR A 203 -7.51 8.39 10.05
C THR A 203 -8.77 8.20 10.88
N ARG A 204 -8.70 8.38 12.21
CA ARG A 204 -9.91 8.36 13.07
C ARG A 204 -10.67 9.69 13.13
N ALA A 205 -10.05 10.77 12.71
CA ALA A 205 -10.67 12.09 12.67
C ALA A 205 -11.45 12.38 11.37
N MET A 206 -11.32 11.49 10.38
CA MET A 206 -12.04 11.54 9.09
C MET A 206 -13.25 10.61 9.09
#